data_f61a22a1b04a0c9b9dac15df8b5ecd65
#
_entry.id   f61a22a1b04a0c9b9dac15df8b5ecd65
#
_cell.length_a   1.000
_cell.length_b   1.000
_cell.length_c   1.000
_cell.angle_alpha   90.00
_cell.angle_beta   90.00
_cell.angle_gamma   90.00
#
_symmetry.space_group_name_H-M   'P 1'
#
loop_
_entity.id
_entity.type
_entity.pdbx_description
1 polymer ?
#
loop_
_entity_poly.entity_id
_entity_poly.type
_entity_poly.pdbx_seq_one_letter_code
_entity_poly.pdbx_strand_id
1 'polypeptide(L)'
;MNKNNRTLLAALIALSLIAGFATYFISPDLNKTVAQGKGEGVTTKFDSTIQLTQEGTENSTITHNRINNAQFPIDKSQFKRAPEFAETNGYINTAPIKLADLREKVVLVNFWTYTCINWIRTIPYLVDWNEKYANKGLVIVGVHTPEFEFEKNTDNVKAAVDKFGLRYPIVQDNNKETWNAYENRYWPRIYLVDSGGDIRYDHIGEGGYAETEKVIQSLLQERAAQMDKDASLLKFDNANKTAIPNGVQSVDFSQIKTPELYFGYQFARKPLGNTEGHKANQTVTYTFSPSDIKSNIIYLDGKWKNNAENMELESETGRIALVYSAKSVNIIAGGNGEEISVSEGGKLLSGTSGGPDLSEEGKFLIDGQRLYTLSMHDGYGNRSLILDVKGKGFQAYAFSFG
;
A
#
# COMPACT_ATOMS: atom_id res chain seq x y z
N MET A 1 -41.38 25.11 33.76
CA MET A 1 -39.98 24.83 33.40
C MET A 1 -39.60 25.78 32.28
N ASN A 2 -38.64 26.62 32.52
CA ASN A 2 -38.31 27.78 31.70
C ASN A 2 -37.51 27.35 30.47
N LYS A 3 -37.76 27.95 29.30
CA LYS A 3 -37.14 27.64 28.03
C LYS A 3 -35.60 27.66 28.06
N ASN A 4 -34.99 28.37 28.99
CA ASN A 4 -33.56 28.49 29.17
C ASN A 4 -32.86 27.23 29.69
N ASN A 5 -33.58 26.33 30.40
CA ASN A 5 -32.97 25.12 30.93
C ASN A 5 -32.87 23.97 29.88
N ARG A 6 -33.64 24.06 28.79
CA ARG A 6 -33.54 23.06 27.69
C ARG A 6 -32.37 23.31 26.79
N THR A 7 -31.96 24.57 26.62
CA THR A 7 -30.81 24.97 25.78
C THR A 7 -29.48 24.64 26.47
N LEU A 8 -29.42 24.76 27.79
CA LEU A 8 -28.23 24.43 28.58
C LEU A 8 -27.99 22.89 28.63
N LEU A 9 -29.04 22.09 28.67
CA LEU A 9 -28.92 20.64 28.71
C LEU A 9 -28.47 20.06 27.35
N ALA A 10 -28.92 20.66 26.25
CA ALA A 10 -28.48 20.28 24.92
C ALA A 10 -27.00 20.64 24.64
N ALA A 11 -26.52 21.76 25.20
CA ALA A 11 -25.12 22.18 25.08
C ALA A 11 -24.17 21.29 25.91
N LEU A 12 -24.60 20.81 27.07
CA LEU A 12 -23.79 19.90 27.90
C LEU A 12 -23.69 18.49 27.32
N ILE A 13 -24.71 17.99 26.61
CA ILE A 13 -24.67 16.69 25.94
C ILE A 13 -23.80 16.76 24.69
N ALA A 14 -23.80 17.87 23.97
CA ALA A 14 -22.90 18.07 22.79
C ALA A 14 -21.42 18.17 23.21
N LEU A 15 -21.12 18.79 24.36
CA LEU A 15 -19.74 18.87 24.87
C LEU A 15 -19.22 17.54 25.42
N SER A 16 -20.05 16.67 25.95
CA SER A 16 -19.64 15.34 26.43
C SER A 16 -19.36 14.35 25.29
N LEU A 17 -20.00 14.52 24.12
CA LEU A 17 -19.71 13.72 22.92
C LEU A 17 -18.41 14.13 22.21
N ILE A 18 -18.04 15.40 22.29
CA ILE A 18 -16.77 15.90 21.70
C ILE A 18 -15.56 15.52 22.59
N ALA A 19 -15.72 15.47 23.92
CA ALA A 19 -14.65 15.06 24.84
C ALA A 19 -14.34 13.55 24.78
N GLY A 20 -15.30 12.70 24.37
CA GLY A 20 -15.11 11.25 24.24
C GLY A 20 -14.29 10.83 23.02
N PHE A 21 -14.19 11.66 21.99
CA PHE A 21 -13.41 11.38 20.78
C PHE A 21 -11.96 11.86 20.82
N ALA A 22 -11.60 12.74 21.76
CA ALA A 22 -10.26 13.32 21.86
C ALA A 22 -9.28 12.50 22.73
N THR A 23 -9.76 11.47 23.47
CA THR A 23 -8.91 10.68 24.37
C THR A 23 -8.38 9.36 23.80
N TYR A 24 -8.62 9.08 22.51
CA TYR A 24 -8.17 7.82 21.88
C TYR A 24 -6.85 7.92 21.10
N PHE A 25 -6.20 9.09 21.07
CA PHE A 25 -5.03 9.32 20.21
C PHE A 25 -3.74 9.79 20.89
N ILE A 26 -3.67 9.83 22.23
CA ILE A 26 -2.42 10.19 22.90
C ILE A 26 -2.23 9.28 24.12
N SER A 27 -1.34 8.32 24.02
CA SER A 27 -0.64 7.72 25.17
C SER A 27 0.84 7.65 24.86
N PRO A 28 1.69 8.44 25.50
CA PRO A 28 3.11 8.18 25.59
C PRO A 28 3.40 7.35 26.84
N ASP A 29 4.46 6.52 26.75
CA ASP A 29 5.22 5.90 27.82
C ASP A 29 4.61 4.73 28.61
N LEU A 30 5.09 3.55 28.26
CA LEU A 30 5.21 2.44 29.20
C LEU A 30 6.59 1.77 29.08
N ASN A 31 7.58 2.45 29.65
CA ASN A 31 8.77 1.79 30.18
C ASN A 31 8.56 1.65 31.68
N LYS A 32 8.34 0.42 32.20
CA LYS A 32 8.87 -0.05 33.49
C LYS A 32 8.52 -1.50 33.79
N THR A 33 9.59 -2.25 34.00
CA THR A 33 9.80 -3.28 35.04
C THR A 33 9.30 -4.69 34.78
N VAL A 34 10.25 -5.53 34.42
CA VAL A 34 10.22 -7.00 34.52
C VAL A 34 10.25 -7.39 35.99
N ALA A 35 9.33 -8.25 36.41
CA ALA A 35 9.46 -9.09 37.57
C ALA A 35 9.14 -10.54 37.20
N GLN A 36 10.02 -11.44 37.59
CA GLN A 36 9.99 -12.88 37.32
C GLN A 36 8.79 -13.57 37.99
N GLY A 37 8.14 -14.47 37.27
CA GLY A 37 7.19 -15.45 37.81
C GLY A 37 7.07 -16.62 36.86
N LYS A 38 7.49 -17.81 37.28
CA LYS A 38 7.35 -19.08 36.58
C LYS A 38 5.89 -19.49 36.45
N GLY A 39 5.48 -19.92 35.25
CA GLY A 39 4.18 -20.53 35.01
C GLY A 39 4.02 -20.83 33.53
N GLU A 40 4.03 -22.08 33.13
CA GLU A 40 3.83 -22.55 31.77
C GLU A 40 2.41 -22.22 31.31
N GLY A 41 2.31 -21.41 30.25
CA GLY A 41 1.08 -21.12 29.55
C GLY A 41 1.42 -20.48 28.22
N VAL A 42 1.17 -21.21 27.12
CA VAL A 42 1.34 -20.70 25.77
C VAL A 42 0.32 -19.60 25.53
N THR A 43 0.72 -18.37 25.74
CA THR A 43 -0.05 -17.20 25.31
C THR A 43 0.63 -16.59 24.08
N THR A 44 -0.03 -16.70 22.92
CA THR A 44 0.32 -15.93 21.73
C THR A 44 0.13 -14.44 22.03
N LYS A 45 1.21 -13.75 22.36
CA LYS A 45 1.24 -12.29 22.43
C LYS A 45 1.39 -11.75 21.01
N PHE A 46 0.34 -11.09 20.53
CA PHE A 46 0.47 -10.14 19.42
C PHE A 46 1.22 -8.92 19.96
N ASP A 47 2.46 -8.76 19.56
CA ASP A 47 3.24 -7.56 19.88
C ASP A 47 2.85 -6.44 18.92
N SER A 48 2.20 -5.42 19.46
CA SER A 48 1.72 -4.25 18.71
C SER A 48 2.78 -3.17 18.51
N THR A 49 4.06 -3.51 18.63
CA THR A 49 5.17 -2.56 18.49
C THR A 49 6.11 -3.00 17.37
N ILE A 50 5.67 -2.87 16.12
CA ILE A 50 6.62 -2.89 15.01
C ILE A 50 6.96 -1.43 14.71
N GLN A 51 8.08 -0.97 15.26
CA GLN A 51 8.82 0.12 14.66
C GLN A 51 9.19 -0.33 13.24
N LEU A 52 8.94 0.52 12.25
CA LEU A 52 9.45 0.36 10.89
C LEU A 52 10.99 0.48 10.94
N THR A 53 11.67 -0.55 11.42
CA THR A 53 13.06 -0.79 11.09
C THR A 53 13.08 -1.42 9.70
N GLN A 54 13.95 -0.89 8.89
CA GLN A 54 14.24 -1.30 7.51
C GLN A 54 14.83 -2.72 7.46
N GLU A 55 14.10 -3.73 7.87
CA GLU A 55 14.51 -5.13 7.72
C GLU A 55 13.36 -5.91 7.07
N GLY A 56 13.33 -5.82 5.74
CA GLY A 56 12.42 -6.58 4.88
C GLY A 56 12.84 -8.03 4.72
N THR A 57 13.27 -8.73 5.78
CA THR A 57 13.67 -10.14 5.66
C THR A 57 13.16 -11.06 6.76
N GLU A 58 12.50 -10.58 7.79
CA GLU A 58 11.99 -11.52 8.82
C GLU A 58 10.68 -11.02 9.42
N ASN A 59 9.56 -11.42 8.86
CA ASN A 59 8.32 -11.67 9.62
C ASN A 59 7.19 -12.23 8.74
N SER A 60 7.49 -13.17 7.86
CA SER A 60 6.52 -14.18 7.46
C SER A 60 6.54 -15.29 8.52
N THR A 61 6.21 -14.93 9.74
CA THR A 61 6.17 -15.90 10.81
C THR A 61 4.76 -16.39 10.96
N ILE A 62 4.47 -17.47 10.32
CA ILE A 62 3.63 -18.57 10.83
C ILE A 62 3.56 -19.62 9.73
N THR A 63 4.18 -20.77 10.00
CA THR A 63 3.93 -22.07 9.36
C THR A 63 4.86 -22.59 8.27
N HIS A 64 6.06 -22.04 8.06
CA HIS A 64 7.00 -22.59 7.08
C HIS A 64 7.42 -24.04 7.34
N ASN A 65 7.55 -24.48 8.58
CA ASN A 65 8.07 -25.80 8.91
C ASN A 65 7.06 -26.94 8.80
N ARG A 66 5.78 -26.69 8.51
CA ARG A 66 4.73 -27.71 8.48
C ARG A 66 4.19 -28.09 7.11
N ILE A 67 4.41 -27.26 6.08
CA ILE A 67 3.84 -27.53 4.74
C ILE A 67 4.69 -28.54 3.97
N ASN A 68 5.99 -28.62 4.21
CA ASN A 68 6.91 -29.43 3.41
C ASN A 68 6.87 -30.95 3.67
N ASN A 69 6.15 -31.44 4.71
CA ASN A 69 6.02 -32.87 5.03
C ASN A 69 4.61 -33.24 5.54
N ALA A 70 3.58 -32.58 5.07
CA ALA A 70 2.24 -32.78 5.58
C ALA A 70 1.69 -34.16 5.16
N GLN A 71 1.51 -35.06 6.12
CA GLN A 71 0.60 -36.20 5.99
C GLN A 71 -0.84 -35.68 6.09
N PHE A 72 -1.69 -36.01 5.14
CA PHE A 72 -3.13 -35.71 5.18
C PHE A 72 -3.86 -36.76 6.05
N PRO A 73 -4.83 -36.36 6.91
CA PRO A 73 -5.41 -35.02 7.07
C PRO A 73 -4.55 -34.13 7.99
N ILE A 74 -4.46 -32.84 7.64
CA ILE A 74 -3.78 -31.82 8.48
C ILE A 74 -4.73 -31.38 9.59
N ASP A 75 -4.23 -31.29 10.83
CA ASP A 75 -4.97 -30.63 11.92
C ASP A 75 -5.10 -29.12 11.61
N LYS A 76 -6.32 -28.67 11.35
CA LYS A 76 -6.65 -27.29 10.99
C LYS A 76 -7.09 -26.43 12.18
N SER A 77 -7.17 -27.00 13.39
CA SER A 77 -7.67 -26.29 14.58
C SER A 77 -6.87 -25.03 14.95
N GLN A 78 -5.62 -24.95 14.49
CA GLN A 78 -4.73 -23.81 14.72
C GLN A 78 -4.87 -22.66 13.71
N PHE A 79 -5.60 -22.87 12.59
CA PHE A 79 -5.72 -21.85 11.55
C PHE A 79 -6.96 -20.98 11.76
N LYS A 80 -6.79 -19.68 11.51
CA LYS A 80 -7.87 -18.70 11.60
C LYS A 80 -8.77 -18.83 10.36
N ARG A 81 -10.09 -18.83 10.58
CA ARG A 81 -11.06 -18.77 9.49
C ARG A 81 -10.91 -17.46 8.74
N ALA A 82 -10.84 -17.49 7.42
CA ALA A 82 -10.82 -16.29 6.61
C ALA A 82 -12.17 -15.56 6.72
N PRO A 83 -12.14 -14.24 7.03
CA PRO A 83 -13.34 -13.43 7.02
C PRO A 83 -13.99 -13.38 5.63
N GLU A 84 -15.31 -13.19 5.59
CA GLU A 84 -16.03 -12.95 4.34
C GLU A 84 -15.68 -11.56 3.77
N PHE A 85 -15.82 -11.41 2.46
CA PHE A 85 -15.81 -10.08 1.86
C PHE A 85 -17.04 -9.30 2.33
N ALA A 86 -16.83 -8.11 2.88
CA ALA A 86 -17.92 -7.25 3.31
C ALA A 86 -18.76 -6.77 2.10
N GLU A 87 -19.90 -6.14 2.37
CA GLU A 87 -20.65 -5.46 1.31
C GLU A 87 -19.75 -4.45 0.62
N THR A 88 -19.58 -4.62 -0.69
CA THR A 88 -18.58 -3.92 -1.47
C THR A 88 -19.21 -2.80 -2.29
N ASN A 89 -18.40 -1.80 -2.60
CA ASN A 89 -18.82 -0.68 -3.42
C ASN A 89 -18.80 -0.97 -4.93
N GLY A 90 -18.33 -2.16 -5.32
CA GLY A 90 -18.33 -2.60 -6.71
C GLY A 90 -17.51 -3.86 -6.96
N TYR A 91 -17.75 -4.44 -8.13
CA TYR A 91 -17.07 -5.63 -8.63
C TYR A 91 -16.58 -5.37 -10.06
N ILE A 92 -15.36 -5.82 -10.37
CA ILE A 92 -14.78 -5.74 -11.71
C ILE A 92 -14.31 -7.15 -12.10
N ASN A 93 -14.49 -7.54 -13.35
CA ASN A 93 -14.20 -8.88 -13.89
C ASN A 93 -15.03 -10.02 -13.28
N THR A 94 -16.05 -9.72 -12.49
CA THR A 94 -16.91 -10.73 -11.86
C THR A 94 -18.29 -10.17 -11.56
N ALA A 95 -19.29 -11.06 -11.43
CA ALA A 95 -20.53 -10.77 -10.70
C ALA A 95 -20.22 -10.66 -9.17
N PRO A 96 -21.17 -10.21 -8.34
CA PRO A 96 -21.01 -10.25 -6.90
C PRO A 96 -20.53 -11.64 -6.43
N ILE A 97 -19.45 -11.65 -5.65
CA ILE A 97 -18.76 -12.86 -5.21
C ILE A 97 -18.59 -12.85 -3.68
N LYS A 98 -18.79 -13.99 -3.05
CA LYS A 98 -18.49 -14.21 -1.63
C LYS A 98 -17.36 -15.21 -1.49
N LEU A 99 -16.56 -15.10 -0.44
CA LEU A 99 -15.54 -16.10 -0.13
C LEU A 99 -16.17 -17.48 0.09
N ALA A 100 -17.37 -17.52 0.66
CA ALA A 100 -18.13 -18.76 0.83
C ALA A 100 -18.43 -19.47 -0.49
N ASP A 101 -18.60 -18.75 -1.61
CA ASP A 101 -18.86 -19.33 -2.93
C ASP A 101 -17.59 -19.94 -3.55
N LEU A 102 -16.42 -19.67 -2.98
CA LEU A 102 -15.12 -20.16 -3.41
C LEU A 102 -14.65 -21.39 -2.62
N ARG A 103 -15.56 -22.08 -1.92
CA ARG A 103 -15.22 -23.35 -1.29
C ARG A 103 -14.69 -24.33 -2.32
N GLU A 104 -13.83 -25.25 -1.88
CA GLU A 104 -13.12 -26.18 -2.75
C GLU A 104 -12.11 -25.51 -3.71
N LYS A 105 -11.83 -24.21 -3.56
CA LYS A 105 -10.74 -23.50 -4.24
C LYS A 105 -9.66 -23.10 -3.25
N VAL A 106 -8.45 -22.95 -3.74
CA VAL A 106 -7.42 -22.17 -3.05
C VAL A 106 -7.63 -20.72 -3.43
N VAL A 107 -7.77 -19.83 -2.44
CA VAL A 107 -8.05 -18.42 -2.71
C VAL A 107 -6.85 -17.58 -2.29
N LEU A 108 -6.33 -16.76 -3.21
CA LEU A 108 -5.35 -15.72 -2.92
C LEU A 108 -6.09 -14.40 -2.80
N VAL A 109 -6.23 -13.88 -1.58
CA VAL A 109 -6.80 -12.56 -1.31
C VAL A 109 -5.65 -11.56 -1.31
N ASN A 110 -5.66 -10.61 -2.26
CA ASN A 110 -4.64 -9.58 -2.40
C ASN A 110 -5.23 -8.20 -2.12
N PHE A 111 -4.79 -7.56 -1.04
CA PHE A 111 -5.12 -6.17 -0.74
C PHE A 111 -4.21 -5.21 -1.50
N TRP A 112 -4.81 -4.25 -2.22
CA TRP A 112 -4.09 -3.36 -3.11
C TRP A 112 -4.75 -1.99 -3.29
N THR A 113 -3.98 -1.04 -3.77
CA THR A 113 -4.47 0.19 -4.38
C THR A 113 -3.63 0.54 -5.60
N TYR A 114 -4.20 1.18 -6.60
CA TYR A 114 -3.57 1.31 -7.91
C TYR A 114 -2.43 2.32 -7.99
N THR A 115 -2.25 3.16 -6.98
CA THR A 115 -1.11 4.09 -6.89
C THR A 115 0.05 3.55 -6.05
N CYS A 116 -0.11 2.39 -5.39
CA CYS A 116 0.95 1.80 -4.58
C CYS A 116 2.04 1.17 -5.45
N ILE A 117 3.25 1.77 -5.48
CA ILE A 117 4.37 1.26 -6.26
C ILE A 117 4.78 -0.16 -5.87
N ASN A 118 4.74 -0.49 -4.58
CA ASN A 118 5.10 -1.82 -4.09
C ASN A 118 4.12 -2.87 -4.62
N TRP A 119 2.83 -2.53 -4.73
CA TRP A 119 1.86 -3.41 -5.36
C TRP A 119 2.05 -3.49 -6.88
N ILE A 120 2.32 -2.37 -7.56
CA ILE A 120 2.58 -2.36 -9.02
C ILE A 120 3.71 -3.33 -9.37
N ARG A 121 4.77 -3.40 -8.56
CA ARG A 121 5.87 -4.36 -8.75
C ARG A 121 5.47 -5.82 -8.48
N THR A 122 4.37 -6.05 -7.76
CA THR A 122 3.83 -7.40 -7.49
C THR A 122 2.94 -7.94 -8.62
N ILE A 123 2.38 -7.06 -9.46
CA ILE A 123 1.42 -7.42 -10.53
C ILE A 123 1.91 -8.55 -11.44
N PRO A 124 3.13 -8.53 -11.98
CA PRO A 124 3.56 -9.57 -12.90
C PRO A 124 3.52 -10.97 -12.30
N TYR A 125 3.76 -11.10 -11.01
CA TYR A 125 3.68 -12.37 -10.30
C TYR A 125 2.23 -12.82 -10.10
N LEU A 126 1.33 -11.89 -9.76
CA LEU A 126 -0.10 -12.19 -9.63
C LEU A 126 -0.70 -12.66 -10.98
N VAL A 127 -0.33 -12.00 -12.07
CA VAL A 127 -0.76 -12.37 -13.42
C VAL A 127 -0.23 -13.76 -13.79
N ASP A 128 1.06 -14.02 -13.60
CA ASP A 128 1.70 -15.30 -13.86
C ASP A 128 1.06 -16.45 -13.02
N TRP A 129 0.82 -16.22 -11.74
CA TRP A 129 0.15 -17.23 -10.89
C TRP A 129 -1.29 -17.47 -11.33
N ASN A 130 -2.02 -16.44 -11.74
CA ASN A 130 -3.36 -16.61 -12.27
C ASN A 130 -3.35 -17.47 -13.54
N GLU A 131 -2.44 -17.21 -14.47
CA GLU A 131 -2.30 -17.98 -15.70
C GLU A 131 -1.90 -19.46 -15.45
N LYS A 132 -0.94 -19.69 -14.56
CA LYS A 132 -0.42 -21.03 -14.24
C LYS A 132 -1.38 -21.89 -13.45
N TYR A 133 -2.17 -21.29 -12.55
CA TYR A 133 -2.86 -22.05 -11.50
C TYR A 133 -4.38 -21.90 -11.49
N ALA A 134 -4.99 -20.99 -12.24
CA ALA A 134 -6.45 -20.83 -12.25
C ALA A 134 -7.15 -22.15 -12.66
N ASN A 135 -6.66 -22.82 -13.69
CA ASN A 135 -7.19 -24.11 -14.16
C ASN A 135 -6.91 -25.28 -13.19
N LYS A 136 -5.99 -25.09 -12.22
CA LYS A 136 -5.67 -26.07 -11.18
C LYS A 136 -6.46 -25.83 -9.87
N GLY A 137 -7.23 -24.74 -9.83
CA GLY A 137 -8.14 -24.43 -8.73
C GLY A 137 -7.71 -23.26 -7.83
N LEU A 138 -6.74 -22.46 -8.27
CA LEU A 138 -6.47 -21.15 -7.66
C LEU A 138 -7.51 -20.13 -8.12
N VAL A 139 -7.98 -19.29 -7.20
CA VAL A 139 -8.73 -18.07 -7.51
C VAL A 139 -8.02 -16.92 -6.85
N ILE A 140 -7.59 -15.91 -7.62
CA ILE A 140 -7.10 -14.66 -7.08
C ILE A 140 -8.29 -13.71 -6.94
N VAL A 141 -8.42 -13.06 -5.79
CA VAL A 141 -9.37 -11.98 -5.55
C VAL A 141 -8.59 -10.76 -5.12
N GLY A 142 -8.59 -9.72 -5.95
CA GLY A 142 -8.00 -8.44 -5.62
C GLY A 142 -8.99 -7.59 -4.83
N VAL A 143 -8.68 -7.28 -3.57
CA VAL A 143 -9.46 -6.37 -2.74
C VAL A 143 -8.84 -4.99 -2.87
N HIS A 144 -9.44 -4.15 -3.72
CA HIS A 144 -9.02 -2.77 -3.90
C HIS A 144 -9.50 -1.93 -2.72
N THR A 145 -8.59 -1.51 -1.87
CA THR A 145 -8.86 -0.70 -0.69
C THR A 145 -8.15 0.64 -0.84
N PRO A 146 -8.88 1.76 -0.94
CA PRO A 146 -8.29 3.06 -1.25
C PRO A 146 -7.42 3.59 -0.11
N GLU A 147 -6.30 4.22 -0.47
CA GLU A 147 -5.52 5.06 0.42
C GLU A 147 -6.04 6.51 0.39
N PHE A 148 -6.29 7.03 -0.81
CA PHE A 148 -6.78 8.38 -1.07
C PHE A 148 -8.23 8.39 -1.57
N GLU A 149 -8.94 9.52 -1.39
CA GLU A 149 -10.35 9.64 -1.75
C GLU A 149 -10.61 9.40 -3.26
N PHE A 150 -9.71 9.87 -4.13
CA PHE A 150 -9.86 9.68 -5.58
C PHE A 150 -9.76 8.21 -6.02
N GLU A 151 -9.17 7.35 -5.23
CA GLU A 151 -9.08 5.91 -5.50
C GLU A 151 -10.40 5.17 -5.29
N LYS A 152 -11.38 5.80 -4.64
CA LYS A 152 -12.73 5.26 -4.51
C LYS A 152 -13.52 5.26 -5.81
N ASN A 153 -13.09 6.06 -6.79
CA ASN A 153 -13.78 6.17 -8.07
C ASN A 153 -13.65 4.87 -8.87
N THR A 154 -14.78 4.22 -9.14
CA THR A 154 -14.84 2.94 -9.88
C THR A 154 -14.23 3.03 -11.28
N ASP A 155 -14.36 4.16 -11.97
CA ASP A 155 -13.81 4.30 -13.32
C ASP A 155 -12.28 4.40 -13.28
N ASN A 156 -11.70 5.04 -12.26
CA ASN A 156 -10.25 5.06 -12.05
C ASN A 156 -9.74 3.63 -11.77
N VAL A 157 -10.45 2.87 -10.94
CA VAL A 157 -10.08 1.48 -10.64
C VAL A 157 -10.18 0.59 -11.89
N LYS A 158 -11.24 0.74 -12.70
CA LYS A 158 -11.39 0.03 -13.98
C LYS A 158 -10.26 0.36 -14.95
N ALA A 159 -9.94 1.66 -15.10
CA ALA A 159 -8.83 2.09 -15.95
C ALA A 159 -7.50 1.47 -15.51
N ALA A 160 -7.25 1.37 -14.20
CA ALA A 160 -6.07 0.69 -13.65
C ALA A 160 -6.10 -0.82 -13.92
N VAL A 161 -7.25 -1.48 -13.72
CA VAL A 161 -7.44 -2.92 -14.03
C VAL A 161 -7.11 -3.21 -15.50
N ASP A 162 -7.60 -2.38 -16.41
CA ASP A 162 -7.34 -2.51 -17.84
C ASP A 162 -5.86 -2.22 -18.18
N LYS A 163 -5.31 -1.14 -17.64
CA LYS A 163 -3.89 -0.75 -17.83
C LYS A 163 -2.93 -1.84 -17.40
N PHE A 164 -3.20 -2.48 -16.28
CA PHE A 164 -2.36 -3.54 -15.71
C PHE A 164 -2.70 -4.95 -16.20
N GLY A 165 -3.71 -5.08 -17.05
CA GLY A 165 -4.10 -6.38 -17.63
C GLY A 165 -4.64 -7.39 -16.62
N LEU A 166 -5.24 -6.93 -15.52
CA LEU A 166 -5.78 -7.80 -14.49
C LEU A 166 -7.04 -8.52 -15.02
N ARG A 167 -7.06 -9.86 -14.92
CA ARG A 167 -8.18 -10.70 -15.42
C ARG A 167 -8.90 -11.45 -14.33
N TYR A 168 -8.41 -11.42 -13.11
CA TYR A 168 -9.03 -12.04 -11.95
C TYR A 168 -10.09 -11.12 -11.30
N PRO A 169 -11.00 -11.65 -10.47
CA PRO A 169 -12.00 -10.88 -9.73
C PRO A 169 -11.41 -9.75 -8.91
N ILE A 170 -12.03 -8.58 -8.98
CA ILE A 170 -11.71 -7.42 -8.15
C ILE A 170 -12.96 -7.02 -7.36
N VAL A 171 -12.74 -6.74 -6.09
CA VAL A 171 -13.74 -6.27 -5.12
C VAL A 171 -13.32 -4.88 -4.64
N GLN A 172 -14.20 -3.89 -4.69
CA GLN A 172 -13.92 -2.55 -4.16
C GLN A 172 -14.34 -2.43 -2.70
N ASP A 173 -13.37 -2.18 -1.83
CA ASP A 173 -13.53 -2.06 -0.38
C ASP A 173 -13.34 -0.59 0.07
N ASN A 174 -14.15 0.33 -0.50
CA ASN A 174 -14.01 1.78 -0.28
C ASN A 174 -14.19 2.20 1.18
N ASN A 175 -14.91 1.41 1.98
CA ASN A 175 -15.16 1.67 3.40
C ASN A 175 -14.16 0.96 4.32
N LYS A 176 -13.21 0.21 3.77
CA LYS A 176 -12.21 -0.58 4.53
C LYS A 176 -12.83 -1.65 5.44
N GLU A 177 -14.02 -2.15 5.10
CA GLU A 177 -14.72 -3.16 5.92
C GLU A 177 -14.05 -4.53 5.80
N THR A 178 -13.75 -4.99 4.56
CA THR A 178 -12.98 -6.21 4.33
C THR A 178 -11.55 -6.06 4.86
N TRP A 179 -10.92 -4.91 4.63
CA TRP A 179 -9.61 -4.56 5.18
C TRP A 179 -9.56 -4.74 6.70
N ASN A 180 -10.54 -4.20 7.41
CA ASN A 180 -10.61 -4.28 8.87
C ASN A 180 -10.91 -5.71 9.35
N ALA A 181 -11.79 -6.46 8.63
CA ALA A 181 -12.11 -7.85 8.96
C ALA A 181 -10.87 -8.76 8.87
N TYR A 182 -9.98 -8.51 7.90
CA TYR A 182 -8.72 -9.21 7.77
C TYR A 182 -7.62 -8.66 8.68
N GLU A 183 -7.90 -7.67 9.52
CA GLU A 183 -6.91 -6.97 10.37
C GLU A 183 -5.73 -6.44 9.55
N ASN A 184 -5.99 -6.03 8.30
CA ASN A 184 -4.97 -5.55 7.41
C ASN A 184 -4.51 -4.13 7.77
N ARG A 185 -3.23 -3.81 7.46
CA ARG A 185 -2.62 -2.49 7.69
C ARG A 185 -1.64 -2.07 6.61
N TYR A 186 -1.48 -2.87 5.55
CA TYR A 186 -0.41 -2.71 4.56
C TYR A 186 -0.88 -2.94 3.13
N TRP A 187 -0.30 -2.21 2.20
CA TRP A 187 -0.38 -2.45 0.76
C TRP A 187 1.03 -2.75 0.21
N PRO A 188 1.19 -3.80 -0.61
CA PRO A 188 0.27 -4.92 -0.74
C PRO A 188 0.29 -5.82 0.49
N ARG A 189 -0.76 -6.63 0.66
CA ARG A 189 -0.75 -7.78 1.55
C ARG A 189 -1.49 -8.94 0.89
N ILE A 190 -0.93 -10.13 0.99
CA ILE A 190 -1.50 -11.36 0.43
C ILE A 190 -1.89 -12.27 1.58
N TYR A 191 -3.08 -12.90 1.46
CA TYR A 191 -3.49 -14.03 2.29
C TYR A 191 -3.80 -15.21 1.39
N LEU A 192 -3.30 -16.41 1.74
CA LEU A 192 -3.67 -17.66 1.09
C LEU A 192 -4.64 -18.43 1.97
N VAL A 193 -5.81 -18.69 1.40
CA VAL A 193 -6.92 -19.39 2.02
C VAL A 193 -7.06 -20.76 1.37
N ASP A 194 -7.14 -21.82 2.16
CA ASP A 194 -7.28 -23.19 1.64
C ASP A 194 -8.72 -23.49 1.18
N SER A 195 -8.89 -24.67 0.58
CA SER A 195 -10.18 -25.16 0.07
C SER A 195 -11.28 -25.26 1.14
N GLY A 196 -10.90 -25.38 2.40
CA GLY A 196 -11.79 -25.33 3.56
C GLY A 196 -12.15 -23.94 4.00
N GLY A 197 -11.40 -22.91 3.61
CA GLY A 197 -11.59 -21.50 3.96
C GLY A 197 -10.80 -21.03 5.15
N ASP A 198 -9.69 -21.64 5.48
CA ASP A 198 -8.81 -21.26 6.57
C ASP A 198 -7.57 -20.54 6.01
N ILE A 199 -7.15 -19.46 6.66
CA ILE A 199 -5.93 -18.71 6.31
C ILE A 199 -4.72 -19.60 6.65
N ARG A 200 -3.93 -19.92 5.64
CA ARG A 200 -2.77 -20.81 5.77
C ARG A 200 -1.42 -20.07 5.66
N TYR A 201 -1.46 -18.87 5.10
CA TYR A 201 -0.28 -18.06 4.89
C TYR A 201 -0.68 -16.61 4.70
N ASP A 202 0.16 -15.68 5.11
CA ASP A 202 0.08 -14.29 4.72
C ASP A 202 1.48 -13.71 4.46
N HIS A 203 1.54 -12.71 3.57
CA HIS A 203 2.75 -11.98 3.23
C HIS A 203 2.47 -10.48 3.19
N ILE A 204 3.29 -9.71 3.90
CA ILE A 204 3.21 -8.26 3.98
C ILE A 204 4.22 -7.65 3.02
N GLY A 205 3.76 -6.70 2.21
CA GLY A 205 4.61 -5.98 1.27
C GLY A 205 4.90 -6.75 -0.03
N GLU A 206 5.82 -6.23 -0.81
CA GLU A 206 6.33 -6.90 -2.00
C GLU A 206 7.48 -7.87 -1.65
N GLY A 207 7.79 -8.79 -2.58
CA GLY A 207 8.84 -9.80 -2.36
C GLY A 207 8.27 -11.16 -1.93
N GLY A 208 9.14 -12.07 -1.48
CA GLY A 208 8.75 -13.41 -1.03
C GLY A 208 8.04 -14.26 -2.10
N TYR A 209 8.15 -13.91 -3.38
CA TYR A 209 7.34 -14.49 -4.45
C TYR A 209 7.55 -16.00 -4.63
N ALA A 210 8.80 -16.47 -4.62
CA ALA A 210 9.10 -17.90 -4.74
C ALA A 210 8.52 -18.72 -3.59
N GLU A 211 8.47 -18.11 -2.41
CA GLU A 211 7.89 -18.73 -1.22
C GLU A 211 6.37 -18.75 -1.30
N THR A 212 5.73 -17.63 -1.62
CA THR A 212 4.29 -17.54 -1.84
C THR A 212 3.84 -18.56 -2.89
N GLU A 213 4.58 -18.71 -3.99
CA GLU A 213 4.28 -19.69 -5.06
C GLU A 213 4.37 -21.13 -4.55
N LYS A 214 5.37 -21.47 -3.72
CA LYS A 214 5.46 -22.81 -3.09
C LYS A 214 4.24 -23.10 -2.21
N VAL A 215 3.77 -22.12 -1.46
CA VAL A 215 2.57 -22.29 -0.64
C VAL A 215 1.34 -22.48 -1.52
N ILE A 216 1.17 -21.72 -2.61
CA ILE A 216 0.10 -21.94 -3.60
C ILE A 216 0.12 -23.38 -4.09
N GLN A 217 1.28 -23.86 -4.55
CA GLN A 217 1.43 -25.24 -5.06
C GLN A 217 1.07 -26.28 -4.02
N SER A 218 1.53 -26.13 -2.76
CA SER A 218 1.23 -27.03 -1.66
C SER A 218 -0.28 -27.08 -1.34
N LEU A 219 -0.95 -25.93 -1.29
CA LEU A 219 -2.38 -25.86 -1.04
C LEU A 219 -3.20 -26.47 -2.20
N LEU A 220 -2.74 -26.35 -3.45
CA LEU A 220 -3.36 -26.99 -4.60
C LEU A 220 -3.21 -28.51 -4.57
N GLN A 221 -2.07 -29.04 -4.10
CA GLN A 221 -1.88 -30.47 -3.86
C GLN A 221 -2.80 -31.00 -2.75
N GLU A 222 -2.85 -30.27 -1.61
CA GLU A 222 -3.77 -30.60 -0.50
C GLU A 222 -5.23 -30.66 -0.99
N ARG A 223 -5.64 -29.63 -1.75
CA ARG A 223 -6.97 -29.58 -2.36
C ARG A 223 -7.25 -30.79 -3.25
N ALA A 224 -6.31 -31.16 -4.13
CA ALA A 224 -6.49 -32.30 -5.01
C ALA A 224 -6.69 -33.62 -4.24
N ALA A 225 -5.88 -33.84 -3.21
CA ALA A 225 -5.99 -35.01 -2.34
C ALA A 225 -7.34 -35.06 -1.59
N GLN A 226 -7.85 -33.90 -1.12
CA GLN A 226 -9.18 -33.86 -0.49
C GLN A 226 -10.35 -34.12 -1.42
N MET A 227 -10.16 -33.95 -2.73
CA MET A 227 -11.16 -34.20 -3.76
C MET A 227 -11.01 -35.61 -4.39
N ASP A 228 -10.28 -36.51 -3.77
CA ASP A 228 -9.93 -37.84 -4.30
C ASP A 228 -9.33 -37.81 -5.71
N LYS A 229 -8.64 -36.72 -6.05
CA LYS A 229 -7.90 -36.58 -7.30
C LYS A 229 -6.43 -36.91 -7.06
N ASP A 230 -5.86 -37.59 -8.04
CA ASP A 230 -4.42 -37.89 -7.97
C ASP A 230 -3.59 -36.62 -8.01
N ALA A 231 -3.12 -36.19 -6.82
CA ALA A 231 -2.30 -35.01 -6.64
C ALA A 231 -0.95 -35.12 -7.40
N SER A 232 -0.48 -36.33 -7.73
CA SER A 232 0.75 -36.54 -8.48
C SER A 232 0.63 -36.10 -9.95
N LEU A 233 -0.59 -35.97 -10.46
CA LEU A 233 -0.87 -35.48 -11.80
C LEU A 233 -0.74 -33.94 -11.88
N LEU A 234 -0.74 -33.24 -10.75
CA LEU A 234 -0.47 -31.78 -10.71
C LEU A 234 1.03 -31.54 -10.87
N LYS A 235 1.45 -31.31 -12.11
CA LYS A 235 2.82 -30.89 -12.38
C LYS A 235 2.94 -29.39 -12.14
N PHE A 236 3.91 -29.02 -11.34
CA PHE A 236 4.28 -27.64 -11.08
C PHE A 236 5.69 -27.37 -11.59
N ASP A 237 5.88 -26.23 -12.22
CA ASP A 237 7.21 -25.72 -12.52
C ASP A 237 7.93 -25.35 -11.22
N ASN A 238 9.27 -25.33 -11.28
CA ASN A 238 10.05 -25.01 -10.10
C ASN A 238 9.80 -23.53 -9.69
N ALA A 239 9.17 -23.31 -8.53
CA ALA A 239 8.88 -21.99 -7.98
C ALA A 239 10.13 -21.07 -7.87
N ASN A 240 11.33 -21.66 -7.86
CA ASN A 240 12.61 -20.94 -7.84
C ASN A 240 12.99 -20.31 -9.21
N LYS A 241 12.19 -20.54 -10.26
CA LYS A 241 12.43 -20.03 -11.61
C LYS A 241 11.49 -18.90 -12.02
N THR A 242 10.72 -18.34 -11.09
CA THR A 242 9.98 -17.12 -11.43
C THR A 242 11.02 -16.03 -11.72
N ALA A 243 11.40 -15.95 -12.99
CA ALA A 243 12.29 -14.89 -13.47
C ALA A 243 11.61 -13.56 -13.15
N ILE A 244 12.38 -12.57 -12.68
CA ILE A 244 11.87 -11.21 -12.54
C ILE A 244 11.30 -10.84 -13.91
N PRO A 245 10.00 -10.57 -14.03
CA PRO A 245 9.40 -10.24 -15.32
C PRO A 245 10.10 -9.01 -15.91
N ASN A 246 10.25 -8.99 -17.23
CA ASN A 246 10.87 -7.86 -17.92
C ASN A 246 10.16 -6.55 -17.52
N GLY A 247 10.95 -5.53 -17.17
CA GLY A 247 10.44 -4.21 -16.79
C GLY A 247 10.10 -4.03 -15.29
N VAL A 248 10.22 -5.07 -14.47
CA VAL A 248 10.09 -4.93 -13.01
C VAL A 248 11.43 -4.51 -12.42
N GLN A 249 11.45 -3.35 -11.76
CA GLN A 249 12.63 -2.90 -11.03
C GLN A 249 12.80 -3.74 -9.75
N SER A 250 13.94 -4.42 -9.65
CA SER A 250 14.34 -5.07 -8.39
C SER A 250 14.68 -4.01 -7.33
N VAL A 251 14.15 -4.16 -6.14
CA VAL A 251 14.35 -3.22 -5.01
C VAL A 251 15.01 -3.94 -3.85
N ASP A 252 16.05 -3.31 -3.31
CA ASP A 252 16.66 -3.70 -2.04
C ASP A 252 16.30 -2.67 -0.96
N PHE A 253 15.31 -3.00 -0.15
CA PHE A 253 14.81 -2.12 0.90
C PHE A 253 15.86 -1.74 1.94
N SER A 254 16.91 -2.54 2.12
CA SER A 254 18.00 -2.23 3.05
C SER A 254 18.79 -0.98 2.64
N GLN A 255 18.75 -0.63 1.35
CA GLN A 255 19.46 0.50 0.78
C GLN A 255 18.61 1.76 0.64
N ILE A 256 17.29 1.66 0.78
CA ILE A 256 16.39 2.83 0.78
C ILE A 256 16.47 3.48 2.16
N LYS A 257 16.87 4.76 2.22
CA LYS A 257 16.97 5.52 3.48
C LYS A 257 15.89 6.61 3.60
N THR A 258 15.10 6.81 2.54
CA THR A 258 14.01 7.76 2.53
C THR A 258 12.69 7.00 2.67
N PRO A 259 11.92 7.21 3.76
CA PRO A 259 10.60 6.62 3.91
C PRO A 259 9.62 7.31 2.96
N GLU A 260 8.45 6.72 2.77
CA GLU A 260 7.32 7.38 2.13
C GLU A 260 7.02 8.74 2.76
N LEU A 261 6.81 9.78 1.93
CA LEU A 261 6.59 11.14 2.37
C LEU A 261 5.26 11.65 1.82
N TYR A 262 4.34 11.99 2.72
CA TYR A 262 2.99 12.46 2.40
C TYR A 262 2.90 13.97 2.48
N PHE A 263 2.16 14.58 1.56
CA PHE A 263 1.96 16.02 1.47
C PHE A 263 0.77 16.51 2.31
N GLY A 264 -0.33 15.76 2.32
CA GLY A 264 -1.54 16.13 3.04
C GLY A 264 -1.38 16.09 4.56
N TYR A 265 -1.98 17.07 5.26
CA TYR A 265 -1.79 17.21 6.70
C TYR A 265 -2.30 16.04 7.56
N GLN A 266 -3.25 15.23 7.04
CA GLN A 266 -3.74 14.03 7.76
C GLN A 266 -2.78 12.85 7.64
N PHE A 267 -2.01 12.76 6.56
CA PHE A 267 -1.11 11.66 6.29
C PHE A 267 0.35 11.99 6.63
N ALA A 268 0.68 13.27 6.75
CA ALA A 268 2.06 13.73 6.99
C ALA A 268 2.63 13.15 8.28
N ARG A 269 3.63 12.29 8.15
CA ARG A 269 4.38 11.69 9.27
C ARG A 269 5.54 12.57 9.73
N LYS A 270 5.91 13.58 8.92
CA LYS A 270 6.93 14.57 9.19
C LYS A 270 6.43 15.97 8.81
N PRO A 271 6.86 17.02 9.50
CA PRO A 271 6.52 18.38 9.09
C PRO A 271 7.17 18.70 7.75
N LEU A 272 6.60 19.70 7.06
CA LEU A 272 7.30 20.38 5.97
C LEU A 272 8.59 21.02 6.47
N GLY A 273 9.57 21.16 5.59
CA GLY A 273 10.81 21.87 5.91
C GLY A 273 10.65 23.39 5.96
N ASN A 274 9.56 23.91 5.42
CA ASN A 274 9.20 25.32 5.46
C ASN A 274 8.82 25.75 6.88
N THR A 275 9.20 26.95 7.27
CA THR A 275 8.94 27.51 8.61
C THR A 275 7.45 27.70 8.90
N GLU A 276 6.64 27.89 7.86
CA GLU A 276 5.20 28.02 7.92
C GLU A 276 4.51 26.73 8.40
N GLY A 277 5.09 25.57 8.08
CA GLY A 277 4.54 24.24 8.38
C GLY A 277 3.18 24.00 7.71
N HIS A 278 2.52 22.89 8.05
CA HIS A 278 1.16 22.61 7.59
C HIS A 278 0.14 23.54 8.27
N LYS A 279 -0.81 24.04 7.47
CA LYS A 279 -1.95 24.86 7.94
C LYS A 279 -3.24 24.28 7.39
N ALA A 280 -3.85 23.36 8.13
CA ALA A 280 -5.02 22.61 7.69
C ALA A 280 -6.11 23.48 7.04
N ASN A 281 -6.50 23.12 5.82
CA ASN A 281 -7.51 23.78 4.98
C ASN A 281 -7.21 25.26 4.64
N GLN A 282 -5.95 25.73 4.79
CA GLN A 282 -5.55 27.09 4.47
C GLN A 282 -4.65 27.12 3.25
N THR A 283 -4.70 28.21 2.52
CA THR A 283 -3.74 28.52 1.46
C THR A 283 -2.60 29.34 2.04
N VAL A 284 -1.38 28.88 1.84
CA VAL A 284 -0.15 29.45 2.40
C VAL A 284 0.84 29.71 1.27
N THR A 285 1.55 30.83 1.34
CA THR A 285 2.71 31.09 0.47
C THR A 285 3.95 30.57 1.16
N TYR A 286 4.59 29.58 0.52
CA TYR A 286 5.81 28.96 0.97
C TYR A 286 7.01 29.48 0.20
N THR A 287 8.16 29.50 0.86
CA THR A 287 9.45 29.74 0.22
C THR A 287 10.52 28.86 0.86
N PHE A 288 11.55 28.50 0.11
CA PHE A 288 12.72 27.83 0.64
C PHE A 288 14.01 28.33 -0.02
N SER A 289 15.13 28.24 0.69
CA SER A 289 16.46 28.40 0.11
C SER A 289 17.06 27.02 -0.21
N PRO A 290 17.66 26.81 -1.39
CA PRO A 290 18.31 25.54 -1.73
C PRO A 290 19.37 25.08 -0.72
N SER A 291 19.99 26.01 0.01
CA SER A 291 20.97 25.72 1.08
C SER A 291 20.35 25.08 2.33
N ASP A 292 19.04 25.21 2.52
CA ASP A 292 18.36 24.82 3.75
C ASP A 292 17.68 23.45 3.67
N ILE A 293 17.73 22.81 2.48
CA ILE A 293 17.05 21.53 2.22
C ILE A 293 17.73 20.42 3.00
N LYS A 294 16.98 19.79 3.91
CA LYS A 294 17.40 18.63 4.68
C LYS A 294 16.88 17.35 4.05
N SER A 295 17.62 16.24 4.24
CA SER A 295 17.23 14.94 3.73
C SER A 295 15.90 14.45 4.31
N ASN A 296 15.10 13.79 3.48
CA ASN A 296 13.83 13.16 3.86
C ASN A 296 12.76 14.15 4.37
N ILE A 297 12.79 15.37 3.89
CA ILE A 297 11.84 16.44 4.23
C ILE A 297 11.41 17.16 2.95
N ILE A 298 10.10 17.37 2.79
CA ILE A 298 9.50 18.09 1.66
C ILE A 298 9.57 19.58 1.92
N TYR A 299 9.99 20.34 0.90
CA TYR A 299 9.95 21.79 0.86
C TYR A 299 9.10 22.29 -0.30
N LEU A 300 8.32 23.32 -0.08
CA LEU A 300 7.44 23.94 -1.08
C LEU A 300 7.85 25.39 -1.34
N ASP A 301 7.67 25.84 -2.59
CA ASP A 301 7.76 27.23 -2.99
C ASP A 301 6.53 27.57 -3.84
N GLY A 302 5.96 28.75 -3.64
CA GLY A 302 4.69 29.15 -4.28
C GLY A 302 3.52 29.15 -3.31
N LYS A 303 2.33 29.35 -3.85
CA LYS A 303 1.11 29.43 -3.05
C LYS A 303 0.37 28.08 -3.12
N TRP A 304 0.26 27.43 -1.96
CA TRP A 304 -0.30 26.09 -1.86
C TRP A 304 -1.44 26.01 -0.86
N LYS A 305 -2.53 25.35 -1.23
CA LYS A 305 -3.62 24.99 -0.33
C LYS A 305 -3.31 23.66 0.35
N ASN A 306 -3.41 23.68 1.67
CA ASN A 306 -3.16 22.51 2.52
C ASN A 306 -4.45 21.69 2.68
N ASN A 307 -4.64 20.67 1.86
CA ASN A 307 -5.77 19.75 1.96
C ASN A 307 -5.42 18.58 2.89
N ALA A 308 -6.43 17.81 3.30
CA ALA A 308 -6.27 16.65 4.16
C ALA A 308 -5.29 15.62 3.58
N GLU A 309 -5.39 15.35 2.28
CA GLU A 309 -4.66 14.29 1.58
C GLU A 309 -3.55 14.80 0.67
N ASN A 310 -3.55 16.08 0.28
CA ASN A 310 -2.60 16.63 -0.69
C ASN A 310 -2.27 18.11 -0.43
N MET A 311 -1.24 18.58 -1.13
CA MET A 311 -0.97 20.00 -1.36
C MET A 311 -1.40 20.36 -2.78
N GLU A 312 -2.26 21.38 -2.92
CA GLU A 312 -2.78 21.86 -4.19
C GLU A 312 -2.18 23.23 -4.54
N LEU A 313 -1.58 23.34 -5.71
CA LEU A 313 -0.96 24.58 -6.18
C LEU A 313 -2.02 25.60 -6.56
N GLU A 314 -2.00 26.77 -5.90
CA GLU A 314 -2.92 27.88 -6.10
C GLU A 314 -2.30 29.06 -6.92
N SER A 315 -0.98 29.03 -7.14
CA SER A 315 -0.27 29.98 -8.03
C SER A 315 -0.03 29.37 -9.41
N GLU A 316 0.30 30.19 -10.41
CA GLU A 316 0.63 29.74 -11.77
C GLU A 316 1.89 28.89 -11.83
N THR A 317 2.77 29.08 -10.87
CA THR A 317 4.02 28.31 -10.73
C THR A 317 4.24 27.95 -9.29
N GLY A 318 4.90 26.79 -9.07
CA GLY A 318 5.35 26.34 -7.76
C GLY A 318 6.55 25.42 -7.88
N ARG A 319 7.20 25.15 -6.76
CA ARG A 319 8.28 24.17 -6.70
C ARG A 319 8.11 23.24 -5.52
N ILE A 320 8.60 22.03 -5.72
CA ILE A 320 8.74 21.02 -4.67
C ILE A 320 10.20 20.62 -4.65
N ALA A 321 10.83 20.62 -3.48
CA ALA A 321 12.21 20.18 -3.31
C ALA A 321 12.32 19.08 -2.26
N LEU A 322 13.22 18.12 -2.51
CA LEU A 322 13.48 16.99 -1.65
C LEU A 322 14.92 16.50 -1.84
N VAL A 323 15.61 16.19 -0.76
CA VAL A 323 16.82 15.36 -0.78
C VAL A 323 16.42 13.96 -0.31
N TYR A 324 16.61 12.97 -1.17
CA TYR A 324 16.24 11.58 -0.92
C TYR A 324 17.40 10.61 -1.10
N SER A 325 17.27 9.40 -0.56
CA SER A 325 18.26 8.33 -0.70
C SER A 325 17.54 7.04 -1.09
N ALA A 326 17.59 6.76 -2.39
CA ALA A 326 16.97 5.61 -3.02
C ALA A 326 17.54 5.41 -4.44
N LYS A 327 17.06 4.40 -5.16
CA LYS A 327 17.37 4.12 -6.55
C LYS A 327 16.37 4.78 -7.50
N SER A 328 15.10 4.91 -7.07
CA SER A 328 14.06 5.59 -7.83
C SER A 328 13.17 6.41 -6.94
N VAL A 329 12.50 7.41 -7.53
CA VAL A 329 11.46 8.20 -6.87
C VAL A 329 10.22 8.30 -7.75
N ASN A 330 9.07 8.13 -7.11
CA ASN A 330 7.75 8.27 -7.71
C ASN A 330 6.96 9.34 -6.94
N ILE A 331 6.01 9.98 -7.62
CA ILE A 331 5.03 10.86 -7.00
C ILE A 331 3.61 10.39 -7.32
N ILE A 332 2.75 10.38 -6.33
CA ILE A 332 1.31 10.30 -6.53
C ILE A 332 0.83 11.75 -6.68
N ALA A 333 0.29 12.06 -7.84
CA ALA A 333 -0.13 13.42 -8.19
C ALA A 333 -1.46 13.41 -8.94
N GLY A 334 -2.11 14.57 -9.00
CA GLY A 334 -3.34 14.81 -9.73
C GLY A 334 -3.38 16.22 -10.29
N GLY A 335 -4.36 16.44 -11.16
CA GLY A 335 -4.54 17.69 -11.90
C GLY A 335 -5.04 17.41 -13.32
N ASN A 336 -4.93 18.37 -14.21
CA ASN A 336 -5.35 18.21 -15.59
C ASN A 336 -4.58 19.17 -16.53
N GLY A 337 -3.41 18.71 -17.01
CA GLY A 337 -2.61 19.43 -17.99
C GLY A 337 -1.51 20.30 -17.44
N GLU A 338 -1.22 20.27 -16.12
CA GLU A 338 -0.09 20.97 -15.52
C GLU A 338 1.22 20.37 -16.03
N GLU A 339 2.19 21.22 -16.39
CA GLU A 339 3.52 20.81 -16.84
C GLU A 339 4.47 20.72 -15.64
N ILE A 340 5.14 19.58 -15.52
CA ILE A 340 6.14 19.32 -14.49
C ILE A 340 7.50 19.14 -15.15
N SER A 341 8.49 19.92 -14.71
CA SER A 341 9.89 19.71 -15.07
C SER A 341 10.63 19.12 -13.87
N VAL A 342 11.41 18.06 -14.11
CA VAL A 342 12.10 17.31 -13.06
C VAL A 342 13.60 17.49 -13.19
N SER A 343 14.25 17.94 -12.13
CA SER A 343 15.71 18.09 -12.10
C SER A 343 16.32 17.42 -10.87
N GLU A 344 17.53 16.88 -11.05
CA GLU A 344 18.38 16.37 -9.97
C GLU A 344 19.77 17.01 -10.04
N GLY A 345 20.28 17.42 -8.88
CA GLY A 345 21.59 18.06 -8.81
C GLY A 345 21.71 19.32 -9.70
N GLY A 346 20.59 20.01 -9.93
CA GLY A 346 20.51 21.20 -10.77
C GLY A 346 20.48 20.95 -12.28
N LYS A 347 20.28 19.69 -12.72
CA LYS A 347 20.17 19.32 -14.13
C LYS A 347 18.83 18.63 -14.40
N LEU A 348 18.18 18.95 -15.52
CA LEU A 348 16.98 18.25 -15.93
C LEU A 348 17.27 16.76 -16.10
N LEU A 349 16.37 15.92 -15.59
CA LEU A 349 16.46 14.49 -15.75
C LEU A 349 16.12 14.10 -17.18
N SER A 350 16.97 13.30 -17.81
CA SER A 350 16.78 12.83 -19.16
C SER A 350 17.44 11.47 -19.38
N GLY A 351 17.13 10.81 -20.49
CA GLY A 351 17.75 9.54 -20.86
C GLY A 351 17.46 8.42 -19.84
N THR A 352 18.47 7.62 -19.54
CA THR A 352 18.35 6.42 -18.69
C THR A 352 18.03 6.70 -17.23
N SER A 353 18.25 7.93 -16.75
CA SER A 353 17.95 8.32 -15.36
C SER A 353 16.55 8.92 -15.21
N GLY A 354 15.88 9.28 -16.28
CA GLY A 354 14.48 9.69 -16.28
C GLY A 354 13.56 8.50 -16.09
N GLY A 355 12.47 8.70 -15.33
CA GLY A 355 11.40 7.71 -15.25
C GLY A 355 10.62 7.60 -16.58
N PRO A 356 9.84 6.52 -16.77
CA PRO A 356 9.08 6.28 -18.00
C PRO A 356 8.00 7.34 -18.29
N ASP A 357 7.62 8.14 -17.30
CA ASP A 357 6.67 9.22 -17.47
C ASP A 357 7.32 10.51 -18.01
N LEU A 358 8.65 10.62 -17.98
CA LEU A 358 9.36 11.80 -18.44
C LEU A 358 9.66 11.74 -19.95
N SER A 359 9.53 12.89 -20.62
CA SER A 359 10.07 13.11 -21.94
C SER A 359 11.62 13.18 -21.92
N GLU A 360 12.25 13.18 -23.09
CA GLU A 360 13.70 13.38 -23.22
C GLU A 360 14.18 14.74 -22.65
N GLU A 361 13.26 15.70 -22.52
CA GLU A 361 13.50 17.02 -21.93
C GLU A 361 13.31 17.06 -20.41
N GLY A 362 13.07 15.91 -19.77
CA GLY A 362 12.82 15.83 -18.32
C GLY A 362 11.49 16.43 -17.87
N LYS A 363 10.47 16.36 -18.72
CA LYS A 363 9.16 16.94 -18.49
C LYS A 363 8.04 15.93 -18.68
N PHE A 364 6.90 16.16 -18.02
CA PHE A 364 5.66 15.45 -18.27
C PHE A 364 4.45 16.35 -17.98
N LEU A 365 3.29 15.95 -18.50
CA LEU A 365 2.01 16.58 -18.21
C LEU A 365 1.22 15.71 -17.24
N ILE A 366 0.50 16.35 -16.32
CA ILE A 366 -0.48 15.65 -15.49
C ILE A 366 -1.69 15.28 -16.34
N ASP A 367 -1.97 13.99 -16.43
CA ASP A 367 -3.06 13.40 -17.22
C ASP A 367 -4.09 12.67 -16.33
N GLY A 368 -4.09 12.96 -15.02
CA GLY A 368 -5.03 12.41 -14.06
C GLY A 368 -4.38 12.08 -12.71
N GLN A 369 -5.18 11.49 -11.83
CA GLN A 369 -4.76 11.10 -10.47
C GLN A 369 -4.14 9.69 -10.51
N ARG A 370 -2.82 9.62 -10.50
CA ARG A 370 -2.06 8.37 -10.57
C ARG A 370 -0.63 8.50 -10.03
N LEU A 371 0.06 7.37 -10.00
CA LEU A 371 1.51 7.34 -9.77
C LEU A 371 2.24 7.76 -11.04
N TYR A 372 3.23 8.65 -10.89
CA TYR A 372 4.20 9.07 -11.91
C TYR A 372 5.59 8.69 -11.44
N THR A 373 6.35 7.99 -12.28
CA THR A 373 7.74 7.64 -11.99
C THR A 373 8.66 8.73 -12.51
N LEU A 374 9.32 9.44 -11.59
CA LEU A 374 10.13 10.61 -11.89
C LEU A 374 11.57 10.26 -12.24
N SER A 375 12.19 9.36 -11.48
CA SER A 375 13.55 8.93 -11.76
C SER A 375 13.77 7.44 -11.54
N MET A 376 14.70 6.87 -12.30
CA MET A 376 15.15 5.49 -12.18
C MET A 376 16.66 5.46 -12.43
N HIS A 377 17.44 5.05 -11.45
CA HIS A 377 18.89 4.94 -11.55
C HIS A 377 19.35 3.48 -11.45
N ASP A 378 20.57 3.19 -11.91
CA ASP A 378 21.15 1.86 -11.77
C ASP A 378 21.56 1.52 -10.34
N GLY A 379 21.86 2.54 -9.53
CA GLY A 379 22.32 2.36 -8.15
C GLY A 379 21.62 3.27 -7.13
N TYR A 380 21.66 2.84 -5.89
CA TYR A 380 21.17 3.62 -4.73
C TYR A 380 22.12 4.80 -4.44
N GLY A 381 21.56 5.90 -3.96
CA GLY A 381 22.35 7.08 -3.59
C GLY A 381 21.52 8.25 -3.10
N ASN A 382 22.20 9.25 -2.54
CA ASN A 382 21.60 10.52 -2.15
C ASN A 382 21.47 11.45 -3.34
N ARG A 383 20.29 12.01 -3.55
CA ARG A 383 19.98 12.90 -4.68
C ARG A 383 19.16 14.09 -4.24
N SER A 384 19.37 15.23 -4.89
CA SER A 384 18.60 16.46 -4.69
C SER A 384 17.62 16.61 -5.84
N LEU A 385 16.35 16.40 -5.58
CA LEU A 385 15.24 16.47 -6.53
C LEU A 385 14.58 17.86 -6.42
N ILE A 386 14.28 18.47 -7.57
CA ILE A 386 13.39 19.61 -7.68
C ILE A 386 12.37 19.34 -8.77
N LEU A 387 11.11 19.58 -8.43
CA LEU A 387 10.00 19.63 -9.38
C LEU A 387 9.61 21.08 -9.57
N ASP A 388 9.75 21.60 -10.78
CA ASP A 388 9.19 22.89 -11.18
C ASP A 388 7.81 22.62 -11.78
N VAL A 389 6.78 23.17 -11.15
CA VAL A 389 5.37 22.97 -11.51
C VAL A 389 4.86 24.23 -12.19
N LYS A 390 4.23 24.06 -13.36
CA LYS A 390 3.56 25.12 -14.12
C LYS A 390 2.12 24.75 -14.39
N GLY A 391 1.21 25.53 -13.85
CA GLY A 391 -0.25 25.32 -13.93
C GLY A 391 -0.86 25.23 -12.53
N LYS A 392 -1.87 26.07 -12.30
CA LYS A 392 -2.69 26.05 -11.09
C LYS A 392 -3.57 24.78 -11.06
N GLY A 393 -3.73 24.18 -9.89
CA GLY A 393 -4.57 22.99 -9.69
C GLY A 393 -3.78 21.69 -9.56
N PHE A 394 -2.46 21.72 -9.76
CA PHE A 394 -1.61 20.56 -9.48
C PHE A 394 -1.75 20.10 -8.03
N GLN A 395 -1.96 18.80 -7.84
CA GLN A 395 -2.12 18.18 -6.53
C GLN A 395 -1.00 17.16 -6.28
N ALA A 396 -0.27 17.33 -5.19
CA ALA A 396 0.75 16.39 -4.74
C ALA A 396 0.24 15.62 -3.51
N TYR A 397 0.25 14.29 -3.56
CA TYR A 397 -0.25 13.40 -2.50
C TYR A 397 0.88 12.76 -1.70
N ALA A 398 1.76 12.02 -2.35
CA ALA A 398 2.87 11.33 -1.70
C ALA A 398 4.05 11.09 -2.63
N PHE A 399 5.25 11.04 -2.04
CA PHE A 399 6.43 10.44 -2.67
C PHE A 399 6.63 9.01 -2.17
N SER A 400 6.95 8.10 -3.09
CA SER A 400 7.39 6.74 -2.79
C SER A 400 8.72 6.42 -3.50
N PHE A 401 9.46 5.47 -2.96
CA PHE A 401 10.86 5.22 -3.34
C PHE A 401 11.09 3.74 -3.64
N GLY A 402 12.12 3.45 -4.48
CA GLY A 402 12.55 2.11 -4.83
C GLY A 402 14.05 1.96 -4.97
#